data_67c4e467d678eff86bb12f1efc20584b
#
_entry.id   67c4e467d678eff86bb12f1efc20584b
#
_cell.length_a   1.000
_cell.length_b   1.000
_cell.length_c   1.000
_cell.angle_alpha   90.00
_cell.angle_beta   90.00
_cell.angle_gamma   90.00
#
_symmetry.space_group_name_H-M   'P 1'
#
loop_
_entity.id
_entity.type
_entity.pdbx_description
1 polymer ?
#
loop_
_entity_poly.entity_id
_entity_poly.type
_entity_poly.pdbx_seq_one_letter_code
_entity_poly.pdbx_strand_id
1 'polypeptide(L)'
;MPTTVDNQEQLIKKVKNIFSTYLENNNYRKTPERFAILEEIYRRTDHFDAEALYIHMKTQNYRVSRATVYNTLELLVNCDLVKKHQFGKNLAKYEKSYGFKQHDHLICVDCGKVLEFCDPRVQQIKDMMGEILEFKVTHHSLNLYGQCQHECEHKKNL
;
A
#
# COMPACT_ATOMS: atom_id res chain seq x y z
N MET A 1 1.81 -17.51 -23.55
CA MET A 1 1.18 -16.80 -22.42
C MET A 1 2.29 -16.23 -21.53
N PRO A 2 2.26 -14.96 -21.18
CA PRO A 2 3.27 -14.40 -20.30
C PRO A 2 3.21 -15.10 -18.93
N THR A 3 4.38 -15.41 -18.39
CA THR A 3 4.49 -16.00 -17.05
C THR A 3 4.12 -14.95 -15.99
N THR A 4 3.81 -15.38 -14.77
CA THR A 4 3.54 -14.47 -13.63
C THR A 4 4.73 -13.53 -13.37
N VAL A 5 5.95 -13.98 -13.66
CA VAL A 5 7.19 -13.19 -13.52
C VAL A 5 7.23 -12.09 -14.59
N ASP A 6 6.88 -12.39 -15.84
CA ASP A 6 6.85 -11.41 -16.93
C ASP A 6 5.85 -10.28 -16.63
N ASN A 7 4.70 -10.61 -16.07
CA ASN A 7 3.68 -9.62 -15.68
C ASN A 7 4.17 -8.70 -14.55
N GLN A 8 4.91 -9.25 -13.58
CA GLN A 8 5.45 -8.46 -12.47
C GLN A 8 6.54 -7.49 -12.93
N GLU A 9 7.45 -7.93 -13.78
CA GLU A 9 8.51 -7.07 -14.33
C GLU A 9 7.94 -5.94 -15.22
N GLN A 10 6.92 -6.23 -16.00
CA GLN A 10 6.21 -5.22 -16.79
C GLN A 10 5.50 -4.19 -15.90
N LEU A 11 4.87 -4.64 -14.82
CA LEU A 11 4.25 -3.75 -13.83
C LEU A 11 5.29 -2.83 -13.17
N ILE A 12 6.41 -3.39 -12.72
CA ILE A 12 7.51 -2.62 -12.12
C ILE A 12 8.04 -1.56 -13.10
N LYS A 13 8.25 -1.94 -14.35
CA LYS A 13 8.68 -0.99 -15.39
C LYS A 13 7.68 0.15 -15.57
N LYS A 14 6.39 -0.17 -15.58
CA LYS A 14 5.31 0.81 -15.74
C LYS A 14 5.24 1.79 -14.57
N VAL A 15 5.30 1.32 -13.34
CA VAL A 15 5.27 2.19 -12.16
C VAL A 15 6.54 3.03 -12.03
N LYS A 16 7.70 2.52 -12.45
CA LYS A 16 8.93 3.31 -12.54
C LYS A 16 8.79 4.49 -13.52
N ASN A 17 8.16 4.27 -14.65
CA ASN A 17 7.91 5.34 -15.63
C ASN A 17 6.94 6.39 -15.07
N ILE A 18 5.86 5.98 -14.41
CA ILE A 18 4.91 6.89 -13.76
C ILE A 18 5.63 7.73 -12.70
N PHE A 19 6.41 7.11 -11.84
CA PHE A 19 7.16 7.79 -10.79
C PHE A 19 8.22 8.73 -11.35
N SER A 20 8.93 8.31 -12.38
CA SER A 20 9.91 9.15 -13.09
C SER A 20 9.26 10.44 -13.62
N THR A 21 8.12 10.32 -14.30
CA THR A 21 7.35 11.46 -14.81
C THR A 21 6.85 12.37 -13.69
N TYR A 22 6.36 11.79 -12.61
CA TYR A 22 5.92 12.56 -11.44
C TYR A 22 7.06 13.37 -10.81
N LEU A 23 8.23 12.74 -10.59
CA LEU A 23 9.41 13.40 -10.05
C LEU A 23 9.86 14.56 -10.93
N GLU A 24 9.89 14.35 -12.23
CA GLU A 24 10.28 15.36 -13.23
C GLU A 24 9.33 16.56 -13.23
N ASN A 25 8.02 16.31 -13.29
CA ASN A 25 6.99 17.36 -13.30
C ASN A 25 6.95 18.19 -12.01
N ASN A 26 7.42 17.65 -10.91
CA ASN A 26 7.45 18.34 -9.61
C ASN A 26 8.86 18.79 -9.18
N ASN A 27 9.84 18.75 -10.09
CA ASN A 27 11.24 19.14 -9.84
C ASN A 27 11.92 18.37 -8.70
N TYR A 28 11.55 17.11 -8.49
CA TYR A 28 12.23 16.22 -7.56
C TYR A 28 13.37 15.46 -8.23
N ARG A 29 14.42 15.20 -7.46
CA ARG A 29 15.57 14.41 -7.96
C ARG A 29 15.16 12.96 -8.21
N LYS A 30 15.56 12.43 -9.35
CA LYS A 30 15.49 11.01 -9.67
C LYS A 30 16.74 10.34 -9.12
N THR A 31 16.64 9.67 -7.97
CA THR A 31 17.76 8.98 -7.34
C THR A 31 17.59 7.46 -7.42
N PRO A 32 18.68 6.68 -7.53
CA PRO A 32 18.60 5.23 -7.55
C PRO A 32 17.89 4.65 -6.32
N GLU A 33 18.07 5.27 -5.15
CA GLU A 33 17.45 4.83 -3.89
C GLU A 33 15.92 4.90 -3.95
N ARG A 34 15.36 5.96 -4.52
CA ARG A 34 13.91 6.12 -4.69
C ARG A 34 13.32 5.03 -5.57
N PHE A 35 13.98 4.69 -6.67
CA PHE A 35 13.53 3.63 -7.55
C PHE A 35 13.72 2.25 -6.95
N ALA A 36 14.78 2.02 -6.18
CA ALA A 36 14.97 0.77 -5.43
C ALA A 36 13.88 0.56 -4.38
N ILE A 37 13.49 1.61 -3.65
CA ILE A 37 12.37 1.58 -2.69
C ILE A 37 11.07 1.24 -3.39
N LEU A 38 10.75 1.90 -4.51
CA LEU A 38 9.56 1.61 -5.31
C LEU A 38 9.53 0.15 -5.78
N GLU A 39 10.62 -0.33 -6.30
CA GLU A 39 10.74 -1.71 -6.80
C GLU A 39 10.52 -2.72 -5.69
N GLU A 40 11.12 -2.50 -4.52
CA GLU A 40 10.94 -3.37 -3.35
C GLU A 40 9.49 -3.40 -2.87
N ILE A 41 8.81 -2.26 -2.85
CA ILE A 41 7.39 -2.18 -2.53
C ILE A 41 6.55 -3.02 -3.50
N TYR A 42 6.82 -2.94 -4.79
CA TYR A 42 6.06 -3.66 -5.80
C TYR A 42 6.36 -5.15 -5.87
N ARG A 43 7.47 -5.61 -5.31
CA ARG A 43 7.78 -7.04 -5.11
C ARG A 43 7.08 -7.65 -3.89
N ARG A 44 6.64 -6.81 -2.93
CA ARG A 44 5.92 -7.25 -1.72
C ARG A 44 4.46 -7.58 -2.02
N THR A 45 3.90 -8.45 -1.18
CA THR A 45 2.47 -8.86 -1.24
C THR A 45 1.70 -8.46 0.01
N ASP A 46 2.38 -7.88 1.00
CA ASP A 46 1.85 -7.55 2.33
C ASP A 46 1.66 -6.04 2.52
N HIS A 47 0.89 -5.70 3.56
CA HIS A 47 0.92 -4.36 4.14
C HIS A 47 2.19 -4.22 4.99
N PHE A 48 2.80 -3.06 4.95
CA PHE A 48 4.05 -2.79 5.67
C PHE A 48 4.03 -1.40 6.30
N ASP A 49 4.79 -1.23 7.37
CA ASP A 49 5.12 0.09 7.90
C ASP A 49 6.47 0.59 7.36
N ALA A 50 6.73 1.87 7.50
CA ALA A 50 7.92 2.50 6.97
C ALA A 50 9.22 1.96 7.60
N GLU A 51 9.18 1.62 8.90
CA GLU A 51 10.35 1.07 9.59
C GLU A 51 10.66 -0.35 9.13
N ALA A 52 9.65 -1.20 8.94
CA ALA A 52 9.83 -2.54 8.39
C ALA A 52 10.44 -2.49 6.98
N LEU A 53 9.98 -1.56 6.14
CA LEU A 53 10.57 -1.33 4.82
C LEU A 53 12.03 -0.88 4.92
N TYR A 54 12.34 0.06 5.81
CA TYR A 54 13.71 0.51 6.03
C TYR A 54 14.63 -0.63 6.45
N ILE A 55 14.22 -1.44 7.44
CA ILE A 55 14.98 -2.59 7.92
C ILE A 55 15.21 -3.58 6.77
N HIS A 56 14.17 -3.88 6.00
CA HIS A 56 14.28 -4.77 4.84
C HIS A 56 15.29 -4.25 3.80
N MET A 57 15.24 -2.96 3.44
CA MET A 57 16.20 -2.34 2.54
C MET A 57 17.64 -2.49 3.05
N LYS A 58 17.85 -2.33 4.35
CA LYS A 58 19.16 -2.51 4.99
C LYS A 58 19.65 -3.94 4.91
N THR A 59 18.79 -4.93 5.12
CA THR A 59 19.16 -6.36 5.01
C THR A 59 19.52 -6.75 3.57
N GLN A 60 18.98 -6.05 2.58
CA GLN A 60 19.33 -6.22 1.16
C GLN A 60 20.57 -5.39 0.74
N ASN A 61 21.31 -4.84 1.70
CA ASN A 61 22.53 -4.03 1.48
C ASN A 61 22.29 -2.70 0.72
N TYR A 62 21.08 -2.20 0.68
CA TYR A 62 20.83 -0.85 0.15
C TYR A 62 21.32 0.22 1.12
N ARG A 63 22.01 1.21 0.59
CA ARG A 63 22.48 2.38 1.34
C ARG A 63 21.38 3.45 1.37
N VAL A 64 20.38 3.24 2.20
CA VAL A 64 19.26 4.17 2.38
C VAL A 64 19.18 4.63 3.83
N SER A 65 18.77 5.88 4.04
CA SER A 65 18.45 6.42 5.37
C SER A 65 16.95 6.24 5.65
N ARG A 66 16.56 6.31 6.93
CA ARG A 66 15.15 6.39 7.32
C ARG A 66 14.44 7.55 6.63
N ALA A 67 15.07 8.73 6.64
CA ALA A 67 14.52 9.92 5.99
C ALA A 67 14.25 9.69 4.50
N THR A 68 15.15 9.01 3.80
CA THR A 68 14.95 8.67 2.37
C THR A 68 13.75 7.76 2.17
N VAL A 69 13.57 6.74 3.02
CA VAL A 69 12.40 5.83 2.95
C VAL A 69 11.10 6.60 3.19
N TYR A 70 11.02 7.38 4.27
CA TYR A 70 9.81 8.16 4.61
C TYR A 70 9.47 9.19 3.53
N ASN A 71 10.44 9.96 3.05
CA ASN A 71 10.23 10.95 2.00
C ASN A 71 9.80 10.29 0.68
N THR A 72 10.37 9.15 0.35
CA THR A 72 9.99 8.42 -0.87
C THR A 72 8.57 7.87 -0.76
N LEU A 73 8.17 7.33 0.40
CA LEU A 73 6.80 6.89 0.64
C LEU A 73 5.80 8.02 0.47
N GLU A 74 6.08 9.22 0.97
CA GLU A 74 5.20 10.39 0.78
C GLU A 74 5.04 10.74 -0.72
N LEU A 75 6.13 10.75 -1.48
CA LEU A 75 6.07 10.99 -2.92
C LEU A 75 5.25 9.92 -3.65
N LEU A 76 5.40 8.65 -3.26
CA LEU A 76 4.65 7.54 -3.85
C LEU A 76 3.16 7.58 -3.50
N VAL A 77 2.80 8.05 -2.32
CA VAL A 77 1.41 8.31 -1.93
C VAL A 77 0.83 9.46 -2.76
N ASN A 78 1.58 10.54 -2.94
CA ASN A 78 1.13 11.72 -3.69
C ASN A 78 0.90 11.44 -5.19
N CYS A 79 1.57 10.45 -5.76
CA CYS A 79 1.35 10.03 -7.15
C CYS A 79 0.50 8.75 -7.29
N ASP A 80 -0.22 8.36 -6.25
CA ASP A 80 -1.14 7.22 -6.23
C ASP A 80 -0.51 5.85 -6.56
N LEU A 81 0.79 5.70 -6.34
CA LEU A 81 1.49 4.43 -6.48
C LEU A 81 1.49 3.61 -5.19
N VAL A 82 1.26 4.26 -4.06
CA VAL A 82 1.16 3.64 -2.74
C VAL A 82 -0.03 4.24 -2.00
N LYS A 83 -0.76 3.43 -1.27
CA LYS A 83 -1.79 3.85 -0.32
C LYS A 83 -1.26 3.81 1.09
N LYS A 84 -1.61 4.83 1.86
CA LYS A 84 -1.34 4.92 3.29
C LYS A 84 -2.64 4.69 4.05
N HIS A 85 -2.62 3.76 5.00
CA HIS A 85 -3.74 3.45 5.88
C HIS A 85 -3.37 3.71 7.33
N GLN A 86 -4.30 4.32 8.07
CA GLN A 86 -4.20 4.45 9.51
C GLN A 86 -5.20 3.49 10.15
N PHE A 87 -4.72 2.33 10.58
CA PHE A 87 -5.55 1.30 11.21
C PHE A 87 -5.59 1.49 12.73
N GLY A 88 -6.60 2.24 13.21
CA GLY A 88 -6.77 2.52 14.63
C GLY A 88 -5.65 3.41 15.19
N LYS A 89 -5.14 3.07 16.38
CA LYS A 89 -4.04 3.78 17.06
C LYS A 89 -2.65 3.30 16.64
N ASN A 90 -2.59 2.27 15.80
CA ASN A 90 -1.33 1.69 15.33
C ASN A 90 -0.62 2.63 14.35
N LEU A 91 0.66 2.32 14.09
CA LEU A 91 1.43 2.99 13.07
C LEU A 91 0.77 2.87 11.69
N ALA A 92 0.98 3.87 10.84
CA ALA A 92 0.50 3.85 9.48
C ALA A 92 1.04 2.62 8.72
N LYS A 93 0.15 1.96 7.99
CA LYS A 93 0.48 0.88 7.07
C LYS A 93 0.38 1.37 5.63
N TYR A 94 1.22 0.81 4.79
CA TYR A 94 1.31 1.14 3.38
C TYR A 94 1.08 -0.10 2.53
N GLU A 95 0.52 0.09 1.36
CA GLU A 95 0.39 -0.95 0.34
C GLU A 95 0.54 -0.36 -1.06
N LYS A 96 0.98 -1.17 -2.01
CA LYS A 96 0.99 -0.80 -3.42
C LYS A 96 -0.43 -0.66 -3.95
N SER A 97 -0.69 0.34 -4.80
CA SER A 97 -2.06 0.64 -5.26
C SER A 97 -2.25 0.51 -6.77
N TYR A 98 -1.23 0.74 -7.56
CA TYR A 98 -1.36 0.71 -9.01
C TYR A 98 -1.57 -0.71 -9.55
N GLY A 99 -2.61 -0.89 -10.35
CA GLY A 99 -2.93 -2.19 -10.95
C GLY A 99 -3.63 -3.18 -10.01
N PHE A 100 -3.96 -2.77 -8.78
CA PHE A 100 -4.66 -3.60 -7.80
C PHE A 100 -6.13 -3.21 -7.70
N LYS A 101 -6.98 -4.22 -7.55
CA LYS A 101 -8.42 -4.00 -7.37
C LYS A 101 -8.69 -3.33 -6.02
N GLN A 102 -9.73 -2.50 -5.98
CA GLN A 102 -10.28 -1.98 -4.74
C GLN A 102 -10.65 -3.14 -3.80
N HIS A 103 -10.18 -3.09 -2.58
CA HIS A 103 -10.53 -4.03 -1.51
C HIS A 103 -10.72 -3.27 -0.20
N ASP A 104 -11.33 -3.94 0.75
CA ASP A 104 -11.62 -3.44 2.09
C ASP A 104 -10.83 -4.24 3.13
N HIS A 105 -10.77 -3.76 4.36
CA HIS A 105 -9.90 -4.30 5.39
C HIS A 105 -10.67 -4.71 6.64
N LEU A 106 -10.29 -5.84 7.22
CA LEU A 106 -10.67 -6.28 8.57
C LEU A 106 -9.40 -6.33 9.42
N ILE A 107 -9.36 -5.56 10.48
CA ILE A 107 -8.17 -5.36 11.31
C ILE A 107 -8.41 -5.93 12.70
N CYS A 108 -7.51 -6.80 13.17
CA CYS A 108 -7.50 -7.24 14.57
C CYS A 108 -6.88 -6.18 15.46
N VAL A 109 -7.64 -5.68 16.43
CA VAL A 109 -7.17 -4.65 17.37
C VAL A 109 -6.14 -5.15 18.37
N ASP A 110 -6.07 -6.48 18.58
CA ASP A 110 -5.14 -7.09 19.54
C ASP A 110 -3.76 -7.37 18.94
N CYS A 111 -3.72 -7.93 17.72
CA CYS A 111 -2.45 -8.36 17.10
C CYS A 111 -2.06 -7.55 15.86
N GLY A 112 -2.93 -6.65 15.39
CA GLY A 112 -2.67 -5.84 14.21
C GLY A 112 -2.76 -6.59 12.88
N LYS A 113 -3.21 -7.86 12.86
CA LYS A 113 -3.42 -8.61 11.62
C LYS A 113 -4.43 -7.89 10.73
N VAL A 114 -4.10 -7.73 9.47
CA VAL A 114 -4.95 -7.13 8.44
C VAL A 114 -5.37 -8.21 7.45
N LEU A 115 -6.67 -8.35 7.27
CA LEU A 115 -7.26 -9.21 6.24
C LEU A 115 -7.94 -8.34 5.19
N GLU A 116 -7.80 -8.72 3.93
CA GLU A 116 -8.46 -8.07 2.81
C GLU A 116 -9.73 -8.83 2.42
N PHE A 117 -10.74 -8.10 2.03
CA PHE A 117 -11.96 -8.69 1.48
C PHE A 117 -12.57 -7.78 0.41
N CYS A 118 -13.38 -8.40 -0.46
CA CYS A 118 -14.21 -7.69 -1.42
C CYS A 118 -15.64 -8.20 -1.28
N ASP A 119 -16.58 -7.28 -1.07
CA ASP A 119 -18.00 -7.61 -0.99
C ASP A 119 -18.79 -6.71 -1.95
N PRO A 120 -19.54 -7.28 -2.92
CA PRO A 120 -20.33 -6.49 -3.87
C PRO A 120 -21.33 -5.54 -3.22
N ARG A 121 -21.79 -5.85 -2.00
CA ARG A 121 -22.74 -5.01 -1.25
C ARG A 121 -22.12 -3.65 -0.89
N VAL A 122 -20.84 -3.58 -0.64
CA VAL A 122 -20.14 -2.31 -0.38
C VAL A 122 -20.19 -1.41 -1.61
N GLN A 123 -19.97 -2.00 -2.79
CA GLN A 123 -20.09 -1.26 -4.05
C GLN A 123 -21.51 -0.77 -4.29
N GLN A 124 -22.51 -1.61 -4.00
CA GLN A 124 -23.93 -1.23 -4.12
C GLN A 124 -24.29 -0.06 -3.19
N ILE A 125 -23.81 -0.08 -1.94
CA ILE A 125 -24.02 1.02 -0.99
C ILE A 125 -23.38 2.31 -1.54
N LYS A 126 -22.17 2.24 -2.06
CA LYS A 126 -21.48 3.39 -2.66
C LYS A 126 -22.28 4.01 -3.80
N ASP A 127 -22.75 3.18 -4.72
CA ASP A 127 -23.50 3.63 -5.90
C ASP A 127 -24.86 4.21 -5.50
N MET A 128 -25.58 3.53 -4.61
CA MET A 128 -26.88 3.98 -4.10
C MET A 128 -26.78 5.32 -3.35
N MET A 129 -25.77 5.48 -2.50
CA MET A 129 -25.56 6.75 -1.79
C MET A 129 -25.18 7.88 -2.74
N GLY A 130 -24.42 7.58 -3.79
CA GLY A 130 -24.13 8.54 -4.85
C GLY A 130 -25.40 9.04 -5.54
N GLU A 131 -26.30 8.15 -5.88
CA GLU A 131 -27.60 8.50 -6.50
C GLU A 131 -28.51 9.28 -5.56
N ILE A 132 -28.70 8.81 -4.32
CA ILE A 132 -29.59 9.44 -3.34
C ILE A 132 -29.13 10.85 -2.96
N LEU A 133 -27.82 11.03 -2.82
CA LEU A 133 -27.22 12.28 -2.36
C LEU A 133 -26.71 13.17 -3.50
N GLU A 134 -26.92 12.77 -4.74
CA GLU A 134 -26.50 13.49 -5.96
C GLU A 134 -24.97 13.74 -6.00
N PHE A 135 -24.19 12.74 -5.59
CA PHE A 135 -22.74 12.77 -5.61
C PHE A 135 -22.14 11.79 -6.64
N LYS A 136 -21.14 12.25 -7.38
CA LYS A 136 -20.28 11.34 -8.14
C LYS A 136 -19.24 10.72 -7.19
N VAL A 137 -19.58 9.58 -6.59
CA VAL A 137 -18.65 8.88 -5.70
C VAL A 137 -17.55 8.23 -6.51
N THR A 138 -16.30 8.57 -6.23
CA THR A 138 -15.14 8.10 -6.99
C THR A 138 -14.50 6.85 -6.39
N HIS A 139 -14.48 6.73 -5.08
CA HIS A 139 -13.92 5.59 -4.36
C HIS A 139 -14.52 5.49 -2.97
N HIS A 140 -14.25 4.39 -2.29
CA HIS A 140 -14.62 4.18 -0.88
C HIS A 140 -13.43 3.61 -0.10
N SER A 141 -13.52 3.63 1.21
CA SER A 141 -12.63 2.92 2.12
C SER A 141 -13.46 2.39 3.28
N LEU A 142 -13.46 1.07 3.47
CA LEU A 142 -14.14 0.42 4.58
C LEU A 142 -13.10 -0.34 5.42
N ASN A 143 -13.03 0.03 6.68
CA ASN A 143 -12.20 -0.67 7.67
C ASN A 143 -13.12 -1.21 8.77
N LEU A 144 -13.10 -2.51 8.96
CA LEU A 144 -13.76 -3.20 10.05
C LEU A 144 -12.73 -3.55 11.12
N TYR A 145 -13.05 -3.29 12.36
CA TYR A 145 -12.18 -3.56 13.50
C TYR A 145 -12.80 -4.62 14.39
N GLY A 146 -12.02 -5.60 14.75
CA GLY A 146 -12.49 -6.71 15.56
C GLY A 146 -11.36 -7.42 16.31
N GLN A 147 -11.66 -8.56 16.87
CA GLN A 147 -10.70 -9.42 17.55
C GLN A 147 -10.71 -10.79 16.90
N CYS A 148 -9.55 -11.44 16.78
CA CYS A 148 -9.48 -12.82 16.31
C CYS A 148 -10.33 -13.71 17.24
N GLN A 149 -11.24 -14.51 16.67
CA GLN A 149 -12.04 -15.46 17.45
C GLN A 149 -11.21 -16.62 18.02
N HIS A 150 -10.07 -16.90 17.39
CA HIS A 150 -9.08 -17.86 17.84
C HIS A 150 -7.82 -17.13 18.31
N GLU A 151 -6.92 -17.80 19.01
CA GLU A 151 -5.65 -17.21 19.46
C GLU A 151 -4.91 -16.55 18.29
N CYS A 152 -4.54 -15.30 18.48
CA CYS A 152 -3.70 -14.60 17.53
C CYS A 152 -2.32 -15.26 17.48
N GLU A 153 -1.92 -15.80 16.34
CA GLU A 153 -0.62 -16.45 16.15
C GLU A 153 0.56 -15.53 16.54
N HIS A 154 0.38 -14.21 16.49
CA HIS A 154 1.39 -13.22 16.85
C HIS A 154 1.51 -12.93 18.35
N LYS A 155 0.58 -13.39 19.20
CA LYS A 155 0.69 -13.23 20.67
C LYS A 155 1.70 -14.21 21.31
N LYS A 156 2.21 -15.18 20.57
CA LYS A 156 3.16 -16.18 21.08
C LYS A 156 4.61 -15.70 21.17
N ASN A 157 4.92 -14.49 20.69
CA ASN A 157 6.29 -13.93 20.63
C ASN A 157 6.47 -12.63 21.43
N LEU A 158 5.67 -12.42 22.46
CA LEU A 158 5.89 -11.34 23.44
C LEU A 158 6.26 -11.93 24.79
#